data_2a3f93777a2d4907eb93726f8b8e0362
#
_entry.id   2a3f93777a2d4907eb93726f8b8e0362
#
_cell.length_a   1.000
_cell.length_b   1.000
_cell.length_c   1.000
_cell.angle_alpha   90.00
_cell.angle_beta   90.00
_cell.angle_gamma   90.00
#
_symmetry.space_group_name_H-M   'P 1'
#
loop_
_entity.id
_entity.type
_entity.pdbx_description
1 polymer ?
#
loop_
_entity_poly.entity_id
_entity_poly.type
_entity_poly.pdbx_seq_one_letter_code
_entity_poly.pdbx_strand_id
1 'polypeptide(L)'
;MLGLHLSAGDAREAVRSLRDQAVAAERAGFDGIGLSEHHGGFPGYAPTPIVLAGALVAATERIWGAPCPTVLPLRPSVVVVEDLAWLAACYPGRIGAAFVSGYQSGDFELVGADFEHRMRAFADALPAAVRALAGDPALTGGDPAVSALGTTPVPVLAGAGGPRAARRAALAGAGLLLTSLTDPGAARELVDTYAAEGGTGPRVLIRRVWLGPPPSFAEQMDAYRAADPDATLPGVEANDVMVSGSADDVAARLARDCEVAGADALNLRIFAPDATSADLVDQIERVGAEVLPALRRALDWRPHGAEAT
;
A
#
# COMPACT_ATOMS: atom_id res chain seq x y z
N MET A 1 6.23 3.62 -5.25
CA MET A 1 5.80 4.31 -4.01
C MET A 1 6.54 3.77 -2.80
N LEU A 2 6.52 4.49 -1.68
CA LEU A 2 7.09 4.06 -0.40
C LEU A 2 5.96 3.76 0.60
N GLY A 3 5.95 2.57 1.20
CA GLY A 3 5.08 2.22 2.32
C GLY A 3 5.71 2.69 3.63
N LEU A 4 5.08 3.65 4.29
CA LEU A 4 5.53 4.23 5.55
C LEU A 4 5.05 3.40 6.75
N HIS A 5 5.84 3.41 7.82
CA HIS A 5 5.53 2.69 9.05
C HIS A 5 5.72 3.59 10.27
N LEU A 6 4.89 3.38 11.29
CA LEU A 6 5.07 4.03 12.58
C LEU A 6 6.37 3.54 13.23
N SER A 7 7.22 4.47 13.66
CA SER A 7 8.35 4.17 14.54
C SER A 7 7.84 3.88 15.96
N ALA A 8 8.67 3.18 16.75
CA ALA A 8 8.44 3.04 18.18
C ALA A 8 8.47 4.42 18.87
N GLY A 9 7.76 4.56 19.99
CA GLY A 9 7.68 5.80 20.75
C GLY A 9 6.24 6.26 21.01
N ASP A 10 6.09 7.49 21.50
CA ASP A 10 4.76 8.07 21.67
C ASP A 10 4.12 8.50 20.34
N ALA A 11 2.81 8.72 20.34
CA ALA A 11 2.08 9.08 19.13
C ALA A 11 2.58 10.36 18.44
N ARG A 12 3.10 11.34 19.21
CA ARG A 12 3.62 12.60 18.64
C ARG A 12 4.96 12.37 17.95
N GLU A 13 5.79 11.51 18.51
CA GLU A 13 7.07 11.11 17.92
C GLU A 13 6.84 10.30 16.66
N ALA A 14 5.92 9.34 16.71
CA ALA A 14 5.53 8.53 15.54
C ALA A 14 5.02 9.40 14.37
N VAL A 15 4.18 10.40 14.65
CA VAL A 15 3.68 11.33 13.61
C VAL A 15 4.80 12.23 13.07
N ARG A 16 5.72 12.71 13.93
CA ARG A 16 6.90 13.46 13.46
C ARG A 16 7.77 12.61 12.55
N SER A 17 8.05 11.37 12.97
CA SER A 17 8.81 10.40 12.16
C SER A 17 8.15 10.13 10.80
N LEU A 18 6.84 9.91 10.76
CA LEU A 18 6.11 9.72 9.49
C LEU A 18 6.24 10.94 8.57
N ARG A 19 6.15 12.15 9.12
CA ARG A 19 6.32 13.39 8.36
C ARG A 19 7.73 13.50 7.79
N ASP A 20 8.76 13.21 8.60
CA ASP A 20 10.16 13.25 8.17
C ASP A 20 10.41 12.21 7.07
N GLN A 21 9.87 10.99 7.20
CA GLN A 21 9.89 9.95 6.17
C GLN A 21 9.21 10.41 4.87
N ALA A 22 8.04 11.06 4.94
CA ALA A 22 7.30 11.54 3.76
C ALA A 22 8.07 12.63 3.01
N VAL A 23 8.65 13.60 3.74
CA VAL A 23 9.49 14.65 3.17
C VAL A 23 10.77 14.08 2.56
N ALA A 24 11.42 13.13 3.25
CA ALA A 24 12.58 12.42 2.71
C ALA A 24 12.24 11.64 1.44
N ALA A 25 11.09 10.94 1.41
CA ALA A 25 10.62 10.21 0.24
C ALA A 25 10.41 11.12 -0.98
N GLU A 26 9.81 12.29 -0.78
CA GLU A 26 9.64 13.26 -1.87
C GLU A 26 10.99 13.76 -2.40
N ARG A 27 11.92 14.11 -1.51
CA ARG A 27 13.28 14.55 -1.88
C ARG A 27 14.08 13.45 -2.57
N ALA A 28 13.93 12.23 -2.11
CA ALA A 28 14.56 11.03 -2.64
C ALA A 28 13.96 10.58 -3.99
N GLY A 29 12.89 11.24 -4.46
CA GLY A 29 12.29 10.99 -5.77
C GLY A 29 11.29 9.84 -5.81
N PHE A 30 10.72 9.43 -4.68
CA PHE A 30 9.56 8.53 -4.71
C PHE A 30 8.34 9.24 -5.29
N ASP A 31 7.48 8.49 -5.99
CA ASP A 31 6.30 9.04 -6.64
C ASP A 31 5.11 9.19 -5.69
N GLY A 32 5.03 8.33 -4.68
CA GLY A 32 3.94 8.29 -3.72
C GLY A 32 4.32 7.64 -2.40
N ILE A 33 3.52 7.89 -1.39
CA ILE A 33 3.60 7.29 -0.05
C ILE A 33 2.33 6.54 0.31
N GLY A 34 2.43 5.53 1.15
CA GLY A 34 1.28 4.76 1.61
C GLY A 34 1.38 4.35 3.06
N LEU A 35 0.23 4.23 3.71
CA LEU A 35 0.08 3.78 5.10
C LEU A 35 -0.88 2.61 5.16
N SER A 36 -0.48 1.53 5.82
CA SER A 36 -1.32 0.35 6.01
C SER A 36 -2.08 0.43 7.33
N GLU A 37 -3.30 -0.13 7.36
CA GLU A 37 -4.19 -0.12 8.51
C GLU A 37 -4.03 -1.37 9.37
N HIS A 38 -3.80 -1.16 10.67
CA HIS A 38 -4.07 -2.09 11.76
C HIS A 38 -4.44 -1.32 13.02
N HIS A 39 -5.18 -1.95 13.90
CA HIS A 39 -5.67 -1.39 15.15
C HIS A 39 -4.95 -1.99 16.37
N GLY A 40 -5.33 -1.53 17.59
CA GLY A 40 -4.83 -2.10 18.84
C GLY A 40 -3.34 -1.95 19.10
N GLY A 41 -2.67 -0.99 18.45
CA GLY A 41 -1.23 -0.80 18.64
C GLY A 41 -0.38 -1.83 17.89
N PHE A 42 -0.87 -2.42 16.80
CA PHE A 42 -0.11 -3.35 15.98
C PHE A 42 1.20 -2.71 15.50
N PRO A 43 2.38 -3.33 15.75
CA PRO A 43 3.67 -2.70 15.53
C PRO A 43 3.88 -2.21 14.10
N GLY A 44 4.24 -0.94 13.93
CA GLY A 44 4.55 -0.34 12.64
C GLY A 44 3.33 0.13 11.82
N TYR A 45 2.11 -0.08 12.28
CA TYR A 45 0.90 0.21 11.52
C TYR A 45 0.02 1.28 12.16
N ALA A 46 -0.76 1.99 11.34
CA ALA A 46 -1.61 3.08 11.78
C ALA A 46 -3.09 2.68 11.80
N PRO A 47 -3.87 3.05 12.84
CA PRO A 47 -5.30 2.75 12.89
C PRO A 47 -6.16 3.69 12.02
N THR A 48 -5.58 4.78 11.53
CA THR A 48 -6.29 5.81 10.75
C THR A 48 -5.46 6.28 9.54
N PRO A 49 -5.21 5.40 8.56
CA PRO A 49 -4.33 5.71 7.45
C PRO A 49 -4.86 6.85 6.55
N ILE A 50 -6.17 7.04 6.46
CA ILE A 50 -6.77 8.13 5.63
C ILE A 50 -6.40 9.50 6.23
N VAL A 51 -6.60 9.69 7.53
CA VAL A 51 -6.28 10.95 8.22
C VAL A 51 -4.78 11.25 8.14
N LEU A 52 -3.95 10.24 8.39
CA LEU A 52 -2.50 10.40 8.34
C LEU A 52 -2.00 10.65 6.91
N ALA A 53 -2.55 9.98 5.90
CA ALA A 53 -2.22 10.25 4.51
C ALA A 53 -2.47 11.72 4.16
N GLY A 54 -3.60 12.29 4.58
CA GLY A 54 -3.91 13.71 4.40
C GLY A 54 -2.90 14.62 5.07
N ALA A 55 -2.52 14.34 6.32
CA ALA A 55 -1.52 15.12 7.06
C ALA A 55 -0.13 15.07 6.39
N LEU A 56 0.24 13.92 5.81
CA LEU A 56 1.53 13.75 5.13
C LEU A 56 1.55 14.42 3.76
N VAL A 57 0.46 14.33 2.99
CA VAL A 57 0.31 15.04 1.71
C VAL A 57 0.34 16.56 1.92
N ALA A 58 -0.23 17.06 3.04
CA ALA A 58 -0.13 18.47 3.42
C ALA A 58 1.30 18.93 3.74
N ALA A 59 2.17 18.02 4.14
CA ALA A 59 3.57 18.31 4.49
C ALA A 59 4.52 18.21 3.27
N THR A 60 4.01 17.88 2.10
CA THR A 60 4.75 17.65 0.84
C THR A 60 4.12 18.44 -0.30
N GLU A 61 4.83 18.60 -1.42
CA GLU A 61 4.38 19.44 -2.53
C GLU A 61 3.85 18.66 -3.74
N ARG A 62 4.48 17.54 -4.07
CA ARG A 62 4.23 16.79 -5.32
C ARG A 62 3.83 15.35 -5.13
N ILE A 63 4.42 14.69 -4.12
CA ILE A 63 4.21 13.26 -3.86
C ILE A 63 2.74 12.98 -3.57
N TRP A 64 2.19 11.92 -4.16
CA TRP A 64 0.83 11.49 -3.83
C TRP A 64 0.81 10.58 -2.59
N GLY A 65 -0.33 10.55 -1.91
CA GLY A 65 -0.53 9.75 -0.69
C GLY A 65 -1.73 8.83 -0.79
N ALA A 66 -1.64 7.67 -0.15
CA ALA A 66 -2.74 6.70 -0.09
C ALA A 66 -2.81 5.98 1.26
N PRO A 67 -4.00 5.74 1.81
CA PRO A 67 -4.21 4.60 2.68
C PRO A 67 -4.00 3.32 1.86
N CYS A 68 -2.96 2.54 2.18
CA CYS A 68 -2.53 1.43 1.34
C CYS A 68 -1.93 0.27 2.15
N PRO A 69 -2.78 -0.72 2.52
CA PRO A 69 -4.22 -0.77 2.33
C PRO A 69 -5.03 -0.26 3.54
N THR A 70 -6.30 0.05 3.29
CA THR A 70 -7.37 0.18 4.30
C THR A 70 -8.18 -1.10 4.35
N VAL A 71 -8.58 -1.50 5.54
CA VAL A 71 -9.46 -2.67 5.76
C VAL A 71 -10.92 -2.21 5.61
N LEU A 72 -11.45 -2.33 4.39
CA LEU A 72 -12.75 -1.77 4.02
C LEU A 72 -13.93 -2.27 4.89
N PRO A 73 -13.99 -3.55 5.35
CA PRO A 73 -15.09 -4.03 6.19
C PRO A 73 -15.12 -3.51 7.63
N LEU A 74 -14.09 -2.79 8.10
CA LEU A 74 -14.07 -2.26 9.47
C LEU A 74 -15.06 -1.11 9.69
N ARG A 75 -15.55 -0.48 8.61
CA ARG A 75 -16.45 0.66 8.69
C ARG A 75 -17.38 0.72 7.46
N PRO A 76 -18.49 1.47 7.53
CA PRO A 76 -19.36 1.65 6.36
C PRO A 76 -18.56 2.20 5.16
N SER A 77 -18.65 1.54 4.01
CA SER A 77 -17.89 1.93 2.81
C SER A 77 -18.24 3.34 2.30
N VAL A 78 -19.47 3.81 2.54
CA VAL A 78 -19.88 5.19 2.22
C VAL A 78 -19.00 6.22 2.94
N VAL A 79 -18.73 6.02 4.23
CA VAL A 79 -17.88 6.92 5.03
C VAL A 79 -16.44 6.92 4.50
N VAL A 80 -15.90 5.75 4.18
CA VAL A 80 -14.55 5.63 3.60
C VAL A 80 -14.45 6.36 2.26
N VAL A 81 -15.47 6.26 1.43
CA VAL A 81 -15.53 6.93 0.12
C VAL A 81 -15.63 8.46 0.30
N GLU A 82 -16.50 8.93 1.20
CA GLU A 82 -16.62 10.36 1.49
C GLU A 82 -15.32 10.94 2.03
N ASP A 83 -14.67 10.29 3.01
CA ASP A 83 -13.39 10.70 3.56
C ASP A 83 -12.33 10.86 2.45
N LEU A 84 -12.22 9.88 1.53
CA LEU A 84 -11.27 9.91 0.43
C LEU A 84 -11.63 10.96 -0.62
N ALA A 85 -12.90 11.17 -0.93
CA ALA A 85 -13.36 12.17 -1.90
C ALA A 85 -13.08 13.59 -1.39
N TRP A 86 -13.39 13.88 -0.12
CA TRP A 86 -13.07 15.17 0.48
C TRP A 86 -11.56 15.39 0.61
N LEU A 87 -10.80 14.35 0.91
CA LEU A 87 -9.35 14.43 0.90
C LEU A 87 -8.80 14.71 -0.51
N ALA A 88 -9.35 14.07 -1.54
CA ALA A 88 -8.99 14.32 -2.94
C ALA A 88 -9.40 15.73 -3.40
N ALA A 89 -10.49 16.28 -2.89
CA ALA A 89 -10.87 17.67 -3.14
C ALA A 89 -9.85 18.67 -2.52
N CYS A 90 -9.25 18.33 -1.36
CA CYS A 90 -8.16 19.12 -0.79
C CYS A 90 -6.86 19.03 -1.61
N TYR A 91 -6.58 17.87 -2.21
CA TYR A 91 -5.32 17.56 -2.91
C TYR A 91 -5.59 16.90 -4.26
N PRO A 92 -6.11 17.62 -5.26
CA PRO A 92 -6.50 17.05 -6.55
C PRO A 92 -5.34 16.31 -7.24
N GLY A 93 -5.59 15.07 -7.67
CA GLY A 93 -4.61 14.22 -8.35
C GLY A 93 -3.50 13.64 -7.45
N ARG A 94 -3.54 13.92 -6.15
CA ARG A 94 -2.51 13.46 -5.20
C ARG A 94 -3.01 12.41 -4.21
N ILE A 95 -4.20 11.87 -4.38
CA ILE A 95 -4.77 10.86 -3.49
C ILE A 95 -5.05 9.58 -4.25
N GLY A 96 -4.62 8.45 -3.68
CA GLY A 96 -4.96 7.11 -4.11
C GLY A 96 -5.53 6.30 -2.95
N ALA A 97 -5.98 5.09 -3.20
CA ALA A 97 -6.46 4.18 -2.16
C ALA A 97 -6.14 2.72 -2.49
N ALA A 98 -5.98 1.90 -1.46
CA ALA A 98 -6.00 0.46 -1.62
C ALA A 98 -6.88 -0.18 -0.55
N PHE A 99 -7.67 -1.17 -0.92
CA PHE A 99 -8.62 -1.86 -0.04
C PHE A 99 -8.30 -3.34 0.11
N VAL A 100 -8.51 -3.85 1.33
CA VAL A 100 -8.40 -5.28 1.67
C VAL A 100 -9.57 -5.71 2.54
N SER A 101 -9.77 -7.03 2.63
CA SER A 101 -10.78 -7.64 3.50
C SER A 101 -10.37 -7.71 4.98
N GLY A 102 -9.08 -7.56 5.28
CA GLY A 102 -8.52 -7.79 6.62
C GLY A 102 -8.29 -9.26 6.94
N TYR A 103 -7.38 -9.53 7.86
CA TYR A 103 -7.05 -10.87 8.35
C TYR A 103 -6.93 -10.95 9.90
N GLN A 104 -6.74 -9.82 10.55
CA GLN A 104 -6.54 -9.70 12.00
C GLN A 104 -7.89 -9.58 12.70
N SER A 105 -8.35 -10.63 13.43
CA SER A 105 -9.64 -10.62 14.12
C SER A 105 -9.75 -9.53 15.17
N GLY A 106 -8.65 -9.22 15.87
CA GLY A 106 -8.58 -8.15 16.86
C GLY A 106 -8.92 -6.76 16.31
N ASP A 107 -8.60 -6.47 15.05
CA ASP A 107 -8.99 -5.21 14.41
C ASP A 107 -10.53 -5.08 14.35
N PHE A 108 -11.22 -6.19 14.03
CA PHE A 108 -12.68 -6.26 13.94
C PHE A 108 -13.34 -6.18 15.30
N GLU A 109 -12.81 -6.89 16.30
CA GLU A 109 -13.33 -6.86 17.68
C GLU A 109 -13.32 -5.45 18.26
N LEU A 110 -12.22 -4.70 18.07
CA LEU A 110 -12.07 -3.34 18.57
C LEU A 110 -13.10 -2.35 18.02
N VAL A 111 -13.52 -2.53 16.78
CA VAL A 111 -14.52 -1.62 16.14
C VAL A 111 -15.91 -2.21 16.10
N GLY A 112 -16.12 -3.43 16.64
CA GLY A 112 -17.41 -4.11 16.65
C GLY A 112 -17.87 -4.58 15.27
N ALA A 113 -16.93 -4.84 14.34
CA ALA A 113 -17.22 -5.35 13.00
C ALA A 113 -17.21 -6.89 12.98
N ASP A 114 -17.90 -7.47 12.00
CA ASP A 114 -18.01 -8.92 11.86
C ASP A 114 -16.84 -9.53 11.08
N PHE A 115 -15.95 -10.20 11.81
CA PHE A 115 -14.79 -10.87 11.22
C PHE A 115 -15.16 -12.06 10.34
N GLU A 116 -16.14 -12.86 10.75
CA GLU A 116 -16.53 -14.08 10.03
C GLU A 116 -17.07 -13.78 8.63
N HIS A 117 -17.80 -12.68 8.49
CA HIS A 117 -18.39 -12.25 7.23
C HIS A 117 -17.55 -11.23 6.46
N ARG A 118 -16.33 -10.91 6.91
CA ARG A 118 -15.46 -9.87 6.29
C ARG A 118 -15.24 -10.03 4.78
N MET A 119 -15.07 -11.29 4.33
CA MET A 119 -14.84 -11.58 2.91
C MET A 119 -16.06 -11.26 2.04
N ARG A 120 -17.26 -11.52 2.57
CA ARG A 120 -18.52 -11.18 1.90
C ARG A 120 -18.74 -9.68 1.94
N ALA A 121 -18.60 -9.05 3.11
CA ALA A 121 -18.73 -7.61 3.26
C ALA A 121 -17.78 -6.85 2.32
N PHE A 122 -16.53 -7.30 2.19
CA PHE A 122 -15.57 -6.75 1.23
C PHE A 122 -16.01 -6.94 -0.23
N ALA A 123 -16.51 -8.14 -0.58
CA ALA A 123 -16.96 -8.45 -1.93
C ALA A 123 -18.16 -7.60 -2.36
N ASP A 124 -19.05 -7.32 -1.42
CA ASP A 124 -20.26 -6.52 -1.67
C ASP A 124 -19.93 -5.01 -1.75
N ALA A 125 -19.01 -4.53 -0.92
CA ALA A 125 -18.66 -3.11 -0.83
C ALA A 125 -17.69 -2.63 -1.92
N LEU A 126 -16.70 -3.44 -2.32
CA LEU A 126 -15.62 -3.03 -3.22
C LEU A 126 -16.10 -2.44 -4.55
N PRO A 127 -17.03 -3.07 -5.30
CA PRO A 127 -17.44 -2.53 -6.61
C PRO A 127 -18.12 -1.16 -6.50
N ALA A 128 -18.92 -0.94 -5.45
CA ALA A 128 -19.59 0.33 -5.21
C ALA A 128 -18.60 1.43 -4.82
N ALA A 129 -17.62 1.11 -3.95
CA ALA A 129 -16.58 2.04 -3.54
C ALA A 129 -15.69 2.45 -4.72
N VAL A 130 -15.30 1.50 -5.58
CA VAL A 130 -14.49 1.78 -6.79
C VAL A 130 -15.25 2.72 -7.74
N ARG A 131 -16.52 2.45 -8.03
CA ARG A 131 -17.32 3.34 -8.88
C ARG A 131 -17.50 4.72 -8.27
N ALA A 132 -17.76 4.82 -6.98
CA ALA A 132 -17.92 6.10 -6.30
C ALA A 132 -16.61 6.93 -6.34
N LEU A 133 -15.46 6.30 -6.14
CA LEU A 133 -14.15 6.95 -6.25
C LEU A 133 -13.76 7.27 -7.72
N ALA A 134 -14.53 6.79 -8.69
CA ALA A 134 -14.48 7.21 -10.08
C ALA A 134 -15.54 8.28 -10.45
N GLY A 135 -16.30 8.78 -9.45
CA GLY A 135 -17.26 9.88 -9.64
C GLY A 135 -18.73 9.47 -9.75
N ASP A 136 -19.08 8.18 -9.49
CA ASP A 136 -20.48 7.76 -9.41
C ASP A 136 -21.04 8.08 -8.01
N PRO A 137 -21.96 9.07 -7.89
CA PRO A 137 -22.46 9.49 -6.57
C PRO A 137 -23.55 8.57 -6.00
N ALA A 138 -23.90 7.47 -6.66
CA ALA A 138 -25.02 6.61 -6.26
C ALA A 138 -24.86 6.03 -4.85
N LEU A 139 -23.62 5.70 -4.44
CA LEU A 139 -23.34 5.19 -3.10
C LEU A 139 -23.54 6.25 -2.00
N THR A 140 -23.30 7.51 -2.29
CA THR A 140 -23.21 8.61 -1.33
C THR A 140 -24.40 9.59 -1.39
N GLY A 141 -25.45 9.22 -2.14
CA GLY A 141 -26.65 10.04 -2.23
C GLY A 141 -26.45 11.41 -2.88
N GLY A 142 -25.40 11.58 -3.69
CA GLY A 142 -25.11 12.83 -4.40
C GLY A 142 -24.12 13.75 -3.68
N ASP A 143 -23.22 13.21 -2.87
CA ASP A 143 -22.14 13.99 -2.25
C ASP A 143 -21.33 14.76 -3.31
N PRO A 144 -21.11 16.09 -3.12
CA PRO A 144 -20.47 16.94 -4.12
C PRO A 144 -19.00 16.61 -4.36
N ALA A 145 -18.26 16.13 -3.32
CA ALA A 145 -16.86 15.76 -3.50
C ALA A 145 -16.74 14.48 -4.32
N VAL A 146 -17.63 13.49 -4.10
CA VAL A 146 -17.69 12.28 -4.92
C VAL A 146 -18.08 12.61 -6.36
N SER A 147 -19.06 13.46 -6.57
CA SER A 147 -19.46 13.89 -7.92
C SER A 147 -18.32 14.58 -8.68
N ALA A 148 -17.47 15.35 -8.00
CA ALA A 148 -16.31 16.01 -8.58
C ALA A 148 -15.21 15.05 -9.04
N LEU A 149 -15.15 13.83 -8.52
CA LEU A 149 -14.16 12.81 -8.92
C LEU A 149 -14.33 12.34 -10.37
N GLY A 150 -15.46 12.62 -11.01
CA GLY A 150 -15.65 12.30 -12.43
C GLY A 150 -14.61 12.91 -13.39
N THR A 151 -13.95 14.00 -12.98
CA THR A 151 -12.85 14.63 -13.74
C THR A 151 -11.45 14.21 -13.25
N THR A 152 -11.33 13.82 -12.00
CA THR A 152 -10.04 13.42 -11.39
C THR A 152 -10.30 12.28 -10.42
N PRO A 153 -10.48 11.05 -10.92
CA PRO A 153 -10.76 9.88 -10.11
C PRO A 153 -9.66 9.60 -9.07
N VAL A 154 -10.06 9.04 -7.92
CA VAL A 154 -9.10 8.44 -6.98
C VAL A 154 -8.77 7.03 -7.46
N PRO A 155 -7.52 6.74 -7.85
CA PRO A 155 -7.11 5.40 -8.25
C PRO A 155 -7.25 4.42 -7.08
N VAL A 156 -7.83 3.24 -7.34
CA VAL A 156 -8.07 2.22 -6.33
C VAL A 156 -7.34 0.93 -6.67
N LEU A 157 -6.64 0.36 -5.69
CA LEU A 157 -6.10 -0.99 -5.72
C LEU A 157 -6.93 -1.91 -4.81
N ALA A 158 -7.01 -3.18 -5.14
CA ALA A 158 -7.56 -4.21 -4.25
C ALA A 158 -6.49 -5.26 -3.94
N GLY A 159 -6.33 -5.59 -2.66
CA GLY A 159 -5.36 -6.61 -2.24
C GLY A 159 -5.78 -8.00 -2.66
N ALA A 160 -4.84 -8.78 -3.18
CA ALA A 160 -5.05 -10.15 -3.59
C ALA A 160 -4.00 -11.10 -3.01
N GLY A 161 -4.46 -12.04 -2.18
CA GLY A 161 -3.68 -13.16 -1.68
C GLY A 161 -4.02 -14.49 -2.36
N GLY A 162 -4.89 -14.48 -3.39
CA GLY A 162 -5.27 -15.70 -4.12
C GLY A 162 -6.14 -15.38 -5.35
N PRO A 163 -6.39 -16.40 -6.23
CA PRO A 163 -7.06 -16.20 -7.51
C PRO A 163 -8.47 -15.58 -7.41
N ARG A 164 -9.24 -15.96 -6.37
CA ARG A 164 -10.58 -15.38 -6.15
C ARG A 164 -10.52 -13.86 -5.85
N ALA A 165 -9.48 -13.42 -5.15
CA ALA A 165 -9.29 -12.01 -4.85
C ALA A 165 -8.82 -11.24 -6.08
N ALA A 166 -7.92 -11.81 -6.89
CA ALA A 166 -7.49 -11.23 -8.17
C ALA A 166 -8.67 -11.06 -9.15
N ARG A 167 -9.50 -12.07 -9.29
CA ARG A 167 -10.76 -11.99 -10.06
C ARG A 167 -11.68 -10.87 -9.55
N ARG A 168 -11.86 -10.77 -8.24
CA ARG A 168 -12.70 -9.72 -7.63
C ARG A 168 -12.17 -8.32 -7.93
N ALA A 169 -10.85 -8.11 -7.85
CA ALA A 169 -10.23 -6.83 -8.20
C ALA A 169 -10.53 -6.44 -9.65
N ALA A 170 -10.34 -7.37 -10.60
CA ALA A 170 -10.63 -7.15 -12.02
C ALA A 170 -12.10 -6.78 -12.25
N LEU A 171 -13.04 -7.59 -11.73
CA LEU A 171 -14.48 -7.37 -11.90
C LEU A 171 -14.98 -6.06 -11.23
N ALA A 172 -14.30 -5.60 -10.18
CA ALA A 172 -14.60 -4.32 -9.55
C ALA A 172 -14.00 -3.11 -10.29
N GLY A 173 -13.14 -3.32 -11.28
CA GLY A 173 -12.42 -2.24 -11.96
C GLY A 173 -11.27 -1.64 -11.14
N ALA A 174 -10.83 -2.32 -10.07
CA ALA A 174 -9.69 -1.91 -9.26
C ALA A 174 -8.38 -2.45 -9.86
N GLY A 175 -7.26 -1.76 -9.61
CA GLY A 175 -5.93 -2.33 -9.81
C GLY A 175 -5.62 -3.42 -8.78
N LEU A 176 -4.49 -4.08 -8.92
CA LEU A 176 -4.08 -5.21 -8.10
C LEU A 176 -2.96 -4.82 -7.12
N LEU A 177 -3.14 -5.13 -5.84
CA LEU A 177 -2.09 -5.01 -4.82
C LEU A 177 -1.64 -6.39 -4.36
N LEU A 178 -0.37 -6.72 -4.63
CA LEU A 178 0.26 -8.01 -4.31
C LEU A 178 1.11 -7.88 -3.05
N THR A 179 0.97 -8.83 -2.12
CA THR A 179 1.61 -8.72 -0.79
C THR A 179 3.12 -8.98 -0.84
N SER A 180 3.85 -8.48 0.17
CA SER A 180 5.30 -8.69 0.29
C SER A 180 5.70 -10.14 0.58
N LEU A 181 4.75 -10.96 1.03
CA LEU A 181 4.97 -12.37 1.36
C LEU A 181 4.68 -13.31 0.18
N THR A 182 4.23 -12.76 -0.95
CA THR A 182 3.94 -13.54 -2.15
C THR A 182 5.22 -13.69 -2.98
N ASP A 183 5.60 -14.94 -3.27
CA ASP A 183 6.66 -15.26 -4.22
C ASP A 183 6.37 -14.63 -5.59
N PRO A 184 7.37 -14.13 -6.34
CA PRO A 184 7.14 -13.49 -7.64
C PRO A 184 6.42 -14.39 -8.67
N GLY A 185 6.71 -15.70 -8.66
CA GLY A 185 6.02 -16.66 -9.54
C GLY A 185 4.55 -16.82 -9.17
N ALA A 186 4.24 -16.98 -7.89
CA ALA A 186 2.86 -17.01 -7.39
C ALA A 186 2.13 -15.67 -7.64
N ALA A 187 2.83 -14.54 -7.53
CA ALA A 187 2.29 -13.23 -7.89
C ALA A 187 1.92 -13.16 -9.37
N ARG A 188 2.71 -13.77 -10.26
CA ARG A 188 2.43 -13.89 -11.70
C ARG A 188 1.12 -14.60 -11.98
N GLU A 189 0.84 -15.72 -11.30
CA GLU A 189 -0.43 -16.45 -11.45
C GLU A 189 -1.64 -15.57 -11.09
N LEU A 190 -1.50 -14.70 -10.09
CA LEU A 190 -2.55 -13.74 -9.71
C LEU A 190 -2.72 -12.64 -10.76
N VAL A 191 -1.62 -12.15 -11.33
CA VAL A 191 -1.63 -11.16 -12.42
C VAL A 191 -2.28 -11.76 -13.67
N ASP A 192 -1.95 -12.99 -14.04
CA ASP A 192 -2.54 -13.66 -15.19
C ASP A 192 -4.05 -13.91 -14.98
N THR A 193 -4.45 -14.30 -13.76
CA THR A 193 -5.88 -14.43 -13.39
C THR A 193 -6.59 -13.07 -13.50
N TYR A 194 -5.98 -12.00 -13.00
CA TYR A 194 -6.52 -10.64 -13.07
C TYR A 194 -6.72 -10.18 -14.53
N ALA A 195 -5.72 -10.39 -15.38
CA ALA A 195 -5.78 -10.05 -16.79
C ALA A 195 -6.82 -10.89 -17.56
N ALA A 196 -6.92 -12.19 -17.27
CA ALA A 196 -7.91 -13.09 -17.89
C ALA A 196 -9.37 -12.67 -17.58
N GLU A 197 -9.62 -12.03 -16.44
CA GLU A 197 -10.93 -11.47 -16.05
C GLU A 197 -11.14 -10.02 -16.54
N GLY A 198 -10.28 -9.52 -17.43
CA GLY A 198 -10.40 -8.18 -18.02
C GLY A 198 -9.86 -7.06 -17.16
N GLY A 199 -9.04 -7.34 -16.14
CA GLY A 199 -8.41 -6.32 -15.31
C GLY A 199 -7.35 -5.54 -16.11
N THR A 200 -7.45 -4.22 -16.12
CA THR A 200 -6.57 -3.29 -16.86
C THR A 200 -5.87 -2.27 -15.97
N GLY A 201 -6.20 -2.22 -14.68
CA GLY A 201 -5.59 -1.31 -13.72
C GLY A 201 -4.15 -1.69 -13.36
N PRO A 202 -3.44 -0.81 -12.63
CA PRO A 202 -2.06 -1.05 -12.24
C PRO A 202 -1.90 -2.26 -11.33
N ARG A 203 -0.78 -2.98 -11.48
CA ARG A 203 -0.40 -4.15 -10.70
C ARG A 203 0.79 -3.79 -9.83
N VAL A 204 0.54 -3.57 -8.55
CA VAL A 204 1.53 -3.09 -7.59
C VAL A 204 2.05 -4.23 -6.74
N LEU A 205 3.36 -4.47 -6.74
CA LEU A 205 4.02 -5.46 -5.94
C LEU A 205 4.65 -4.82 -4.70
N ILE A 206 4.33 -5.31 -3.51
CA ILE A 206 4.97 -4.87 -2.28
C ILE A 206 6.29 -5.62 -2.10
N ARG A 207 7.39 -4.91 -1.77
CA ARG A 207 8.67 -5.49 -1.37
C ARG A 207 9.28 -4.75 -0.19
N ARG A 208 9.86 -5.48 0.75
CA ARG A 208 10.63 -4.90 1.86
C ARG A 208 12.06 -4.73 1.41
N VAL A 209 12.68 -3.61 1.77
CA VAL A 209 14.01 -3.24 1.27
C VAL A 209 14.85 -2.68 2.40
N TRP A 210 16.14 -3.07 2.41
CA TRP A 210 17.13 -2.49 3.30
C TRP A 210 18.52 -2.51 2.64
N LEU A 211 19.20 -1.37 2.60
CA LEU A 211 20.57 -1.29 2.08
C LEU A 211 21.58 -1.66 3.15
N GLY A 212 22.46 -2.59 2.84
CA GLY A 212 23.42 -3.16 3.76
C GLY A 212 22.89 -4.38 4.50
N PRO A 213 23.51 -4.77 5.63
CA PRO A 213 23.04 -5.87 6.45
C PRO A 213 21.62 -5.61 6.97
N PRO A 214 20.67 -6.54 6.76
CA PRO A 214 19.31 -6.33 7.21
C PRO A 214 19.24 -6.40 8.74
N PRO A 215 18.46 -5.51 9.37
CA PRO A 215 18.14 -5.66 10.78
C PRO A 215 17.24 -6.88 11.00
N SER A 216 17.13 -7.33 12.25
CA SER A 216 16.23 -8.44 12.58
C SER A 216 14.78 -8.07 12.25
N PHE A 217 14.09 -8.97 11.58
CA PHE A 217 12.66 -8.86 11.30
C PHE A 217 11.83 -9.91 12.05
N ALA A 218 12.45 -10.65 12.97
CA ALA A 218 11.86 -11.79 13.67
C ALA A 218 10.62 -11.38 14.50
N GLU A 219 10.71 -10.32 15.29
CA GLU A 219 9.59 -9.83 16.11
C GLU A 219 8.37 -9.44 15.28
N GLN A 220 8.59 -8.81 14.13
CA GLN A 220 7.50 -8.46 13.23
C GLN A 220 6.85 -9.70 12.60
N MET A 221 7.64 -10.71 12.28
CA MET A 221 7.13 -11.99 11.79
C MET A 221 6.33 -12.73 12.86
N ASP A 222 6.77 -12.67 14.12
CA ASP A 222 6.02 -13.26 15.23
C ASP A 222 4.69 -12.51 15.47
N ALA A 223 4.68 -11.18 15.35
CA ALA A 223 3.45 -10.41 15.41
C ALA A 223 2.47 -10.80 14.28
N TYR A 224 2.95 -11.02 13.05
CA TYR A 224 2.10 -11.49 11.94
C TYR A 224 1.56 -12.90 12.19
N ARG A 225 2.39 -13.82 12.67
CA ARG A 225 1.95 -15.20 12.99
C ARG A 225 0.91 -15.22 14.12
N ALA A 226 1.09 -14.37 15.13
CA ALA A 226 0.13 -14.24 16.23
C ALA A 226 -1.20 -13.65 15.76
N ALA A 227 -1.16 -12.73 14.78
CA ALA A 227 -2.35 -12.07 14.22
C ALA A 227 -3.18 -12.98 13.30
N ASP A 228 -2.54 -13.91 12.61
CA ASP A 228 -3.18 -14.88 11.71
C ASP A 228 -2.52 -16.26 11.88
N PRO A 229 -2.92 -17.03 12.91
CA PRO A 229 -2.38 -18.36 13.17
C PRO A 229 -2.65 -19.37 12.03
N ASP A 230 -3.70 -19.12 11.24
CA ASP A 230 -4.08 -19.93 10.10
C ASP A 230 -3.41 -19.46 8.79
N ALA A 231 -2.76 -18.31 8.79
CA ALA A 231 -1.95 -17.89 7.65
C ALA A 231 -0.81 -18.88 7.47
N THR A 232 -0.93 -19.68 6.43
CA THR A 232 0.17 -20.50 5.96
C THR A 232 1.29 -19.56 5.46
N LEU A 233 2.22 -19.24 6.34
CA LEU A 233 3.54 -18.70 6.01
C LEU A 233 4.58 -19.85 6.17
N PRO A 234 4.39 -21.04 5.52
CA PRO A 234 5.29 -22.16 5.68
C PRO A 234 6.63 -21.81 5.04
N GLY A 235 7.68 -21.84 5.85
CA GLY A 235 9.04 -21.71 5.36
C GLY A 235 9.49 -20.32 4.99
N VAL A 236 8.72 -19.25 5.28
CA VAL A 236 9.18 -17.88 5.13
C VAL A 236 10.01 -17.52 6.35
N GLU A 237 11.33 -17.53 6.18
CA GLU A 237 12.26 -17.05 7.19
C GLU A 237 12.21 -15.50 7.25
N ALA A 238 12.41 -14.94 8.45
CA ALA A 238 12.33 -13.50 8.67
C ALA A 238 13.27 -12.70 7.74
N ASN A 239 14.41 -13.28 7.37
CA ASN A 239 15.39 -12.65 6.48
C ASN A 239 15.03 -12.76 5.00
N ASP A 240 14.19 -13.72 4.60
CA ASP A 240 13.82 -13.95 3.20
C ASP A 240 12.76 -12.95 2.70
N VAL A 241 12.05 -12.29 3.63
CA VAL A 241 11.03 -11.28 3.30
C VAL A 241 11.63 -9.91 2.95
N MET A 242 12.94 -9.73 3.20
CA MET A 242 13.62 -8.45 2.96
C MET A 242 14.64 -8.57 1.84
N VAL A 243 14.50 -7.73 0.81
CA VAL A 243 15.52 -7.56 -0.23
C VAL A 243 16.61 -6.66 0.33
N SER A 244 17.79 -7.21 0.57
CA SER A 244 18.90 -6.50 1.23
C SER A 244 20.23 -6.78 0.54
N GLY A 245 21.22 -5.92 0.81
CA GLY A 245 22.56 -6.03 0.22
C GLY A 245 23.08 -4.72 -0.32
N SER A 246 23.94 -4.79 -1.36
CA SER A 246 24.39 -3.59 -2.08
C SER A 246 23.24 -2.95 -2.88
N ALA A 247 23.38 -1.69 -3.25
CA ALA A 247 22.37 -0.99 -4.05
C ALA A 247 22.12 -1.67 -5.40
N ASP A 248 23.18 -2.17 -6.05
CA ASP A 248 23.06 -2.87 -7.32
C ASP A 248 22.33 -4.21 -7.17
N ASP A 249 22.64 -5.00 -6.14
CA ASP A 249 21.96 -6.27 -5.85
C ASP A 249 20.47 -6.04 -5.57
N VAL A 250 20.15 -5.03 -4.76
CA VAL A 250 18.78 -4.64 -4.43
C VAL A 250 18.02 -4.20 -5.68
N ALA A 251 18.60 -3.32 -6.50
CA ALA A 251 17.97 -2.87 -7.74
C ALA A 251 17.72 -4.03 -8.71
N ALA A 252 18.71 -4.90 -8.91
CA ALA A 252 18.60 -6.06 -9.79
C ALA A 252 17.54 -7.06 -9.29
N ARG A 253 17.46 -7.30 -7.99
CA ARG A 253 16.46 -8.20 -7.42
C ARG A 253 15.05 -7.62 -7.53
N LEU A 254 14.86 -6.33 -7.26
CA LEU A 254 13.56 -5.66 -7.39
C LEU A 254 13.08 -5.64 -8.85
N ALA A 255 13.97 -5.37 -9.81
CA ALA A 255 13.65 -5.42 -11.24
C ALA A 255 13.20 -6.82 -11.65
N ARG A 256 13.94 -7.85 -11.25
CA ARG A 256 13.59 -9.25 -11.53
C ARG A 256 12.24 -9.63 -10.91
N ASP A 257 11.99 -9.24 -9.65
CA ASP A 257 10.74 -9.54 -8.96
C ASP A 257 9.54 -8.90 -9.68
N CYS A 258 9.68 -7.67 -10.20
CA CYS A 258 8.68 -7.00 -11.02
C CYS A 258 8.44 -7.75 -12.34
N GLU A 259 9.50 -8.09 -13.05
CA GLU A 259 9.43 -8.78 -14.34
C GLU A 259 8.77 -10.15 -14.20
N VAL A 260 9.22 -10.96 -13.24
CA VAL A 260 8.65 -12.29 -12.97
C VAL A 260 7.19 -12.19 -12.57
N ALA A 261 6.84 -11.28 -11.67
CA ALA A 261 5.46 -11.07 -11.22
C ALA A 261 4.55 -10.45 -12.31
N GLY A 262 5.11 -9.81 -13.32
CA GLY A 262 4.35 -9.00 -14.27
C GLY A 262 3.73 -7.75 -13.64
N ALA A 263 4.42 -7.17 -12.66
CA ALA A 263 3.96 -5.98 -11.96
C ALA A 263 4.39 -4.70 -12.69
N ASP A 264 3.55 -3.66 -12.62
CA ASP A 264 3.82 -2.35 -13.26
C ASP A 264 4.54 -1.39 -12.31
N ALA A 265 4.41 -1.62 -11.01
CA ALA A 265 4.91 -0.71 -9.99
C ALA A 265 5.29 -1.45 -8.71
N LEU A 266 6.13 -0.81 -7.91
CA LEU A 266 6.57 -1.28 -6.60
C LEU A 266 6.05 -0.40 -5.47
N ASN A 267 5.62 -1.05 -4.38
CA ASN A 267 5.47 -0.45 -3.08
C ASN A 267 6.63 -0.93 -2.20
N LEU A 268 7.65 -0.10 -2.05
CA LEU A 268 8.81 -0.41 -1.23
C LEU A 268 8.50 -0.12 0.24
N ARG A 269 8.76 -1.08 1.11
CA ARG A 269 8.63 -0.93 2.57
C ARG A 269 10.01 -0.91 3.19
N ILE A 270 10.39 0.24 3.72
CA ILE A 270 11.65 0.47 4.44
C ILE A 270 11.31 0.55 5.93
N PHE A 271 11.41 -0.57 6.61
CA PHE A 271 11.04 -0.67 8.02
C PHE A 271 11.71 -1.87 8.68
N ALA A 272 12.17 -1.66 9.92
CA ALA A 272 12.53 -2.71 10.87
C ALA A 272 12.06 -2.30 12.27
N PRO A 273 11.69 -3.26 13.15
CA PRO A 273 11.14 -2.96 14.47
C PRO A 273 12.04 -2.06 15.32
N ASP A 274 13.35 -2.28 15.28
CA ASP A 274 14.35 -1.55 16.08
C ASP A 274 14.90 -0.29 15.38
N ALA A 275 14.45 0.00 14.16
CA ALA A 275 14.95 1.15 13.42
C ALA A 275 14.43 2.47 14.01
N THR A 276 15.35 3.38 14.28
CA THR A 276 15.00 4.75 14.69
C THR A 276 14.45 5.57 13.52
N SER A 277 13.81 6.70 13.82
CA SER A 277 13.37 7.64 12.77
C SER A 277 14.53 8.08 11.86
N ALA A 278 15.71 8.29 12.43
CA ALA A 278 16.90 8.67 11.67
C ALA A 278 17.37 7.56 10.73
N ASP A 279 17.34 6.30 11.19
CA ASP A 279 17.71 5.14 10.34
C ASP A 279 16.74 4.99 9.16
N LEU A 280 15.43 5.18 9.41
CA LEU A 280 14.43 5.12 8.35
C LEU A 280 14.61 6.21 7.30
N VAL A 281 14.88 7.45 7.73
CA VAL A 281 15.16 8.58 6.83
C VAL A 281 16.43 8.33 6.02
N ASP A 282 17.54 7.89 6.66
CA ASP A 282 18.78 7.53 5.96
C ASP A 282 18.56 6.47 4.90
N GLN A 283 17.85 5.40 5.24
CA GLN A 283 17.55 4.32 4.29
C GLN A 283 16.66 4.81 3.13
N ILE A 284 15.69 5.69 3.38
CA ILE A 284 14.84 6.28 2.33
C ILE A 284 15.68 7.10 1.37
N GLU A 285 16.55 7.97 1.88
CA GLU A 285 17.42 8.83 1.08
C GLU A 285 18.42 7.99 0.26
N ARG A 286 19.02 6.98 0.88
CA ARG A 286 19.95 6.06 0.20
C ARG A 286 19.27 5.23 -0.88
N VAL A 287 18.12 4.63 -0.61
CA VAL A 287 17.35 3.89 -1.63
C VAL A 287 16.98 4.82 -2.80
N GLY A 288 16.58 6.06 -2.50
CA GLY A 288 16.32 7.06 -3.53
C GLY A 288 17.52 7.38 -4.41
N ALA A 289 18.66 7.61 -3.80
CA ALA A 289 19.89 8.00 -4.52
C ALA A 289 20.58 6.83 -5.24
N GLU A 290 20.63 5.66 -4.58
CA GLU A 290 21.46 4.54 -5.03
C GLU A 290 20.65 3.48 -5.81
N VAL A 291 19.37 3.22 -5.47
CA VAL A 291 18.56 2.14 -6.03
C VAL A 291 17.58 2.62 -7.11
N LEU A 292 16.78 3.67 -6.82
CA LEU A 292 15.72 4.10 -7.73
C LEU A 292 16.20 4.44 -9.16
N PRO A 293 17.36 5.10 -9.38
CA PRO A 293 17.81 5.39 -10.75
C PRO A 293 18.14 4.13 -11.56
N ALA A 294 18.75 3.13 -10.93
CA ALA A 294 19.07 1.85 -11.58
C ALA A 294 17.80 1.05 -11.85
N LEU A 295 16.90 0.97 -10.88
CA LEU A 295 15.61 0.28 -10.98
C LEU A 295 14.73 0.87 -12.09
N ARG A 296 14.63 2.20 -12.18
CA ARG A 296 13.86 2.89 -13.22
C ARG A 296 14.39 2.61 -14.62
N ARG A 297 15.73 2.57 -14.79
CA ARG A 297 16.34 2.18 -16.07
C ARG A 297 16.03 0.74 -16.43
N ALA A 298 16.12 -0.17 -15.46
CA ALA A 298 15.88 -1.60 -15.70
C ALA A 298 14.42 -1.90 -16.08
N LEU A 299 13.47 -1.13 -15.56
CA LEU A 299 12.04 -1.32 -15.82
C LEU A 299 11.50 -0.43 -16.95
N ASP A 300 12.36 0.34 -17.66
CA ASP A 300 11.95 1.38 -18.63
C ASP A 300 10.83 2.29 -18.09
N TRP A 301 10.91 2.59 -16.80
CA TRP A 301 9.85 3.30 -16.10
C TRP A 301 9.88 4.80 -16.41
N ARG A 302 8.71 5.36 -16.73
CA ARG A 302 8.52 6.80 -16.95
C ARG A 302 7.53 7.37 -15.93
N PRO A 303 7.79 8.55 -15.34
CA PRO A 303 6.84 9.20 -14.45
C PRO A 303 5.52 9.48 -15.16
N HIS A 304 4.39 9.28 -14.47
CA HIS A 304 3.09 9.73 -14.95
C HIS A 304 3.14 11.25 -15.20
N GLY A 305 2.82 11.70 -16.42
CA GLY A 305 2.82 13.12 -16.81
C GLY A 305 4.11 13.61 -17.49
N ALA A 306 5.12 12.77 -17.71
CA ALA A 306 6.19 13.09 -18.62
C ALA A 306 5.68 12.84 -20.06
N GLU A 307 5.11 13.87 -20.69
CA GLU A 307 4.88 13.83 -22.13
C GLU A 307 6.22 13.62 -22.84
N ALA A 308 6.21 12.77 -23.88
CA ALA A 308 7.36 12.59 -24.74
C ALA A 308 7.64 13.95 -25.43
N THR A 309 8.70 14.65 -24.97
CA THR A 309 9.26 15.81 -25.67
C THR A 309 10.04 15.33 -26.89
#